data_1e997f37b7de7c8723a7c1545484b131
#
_entry.id   1e997f37b7de7c8723a7c1545484b131
#
_cell.length_a   1.000
_cell.length_b   1.000
_cell.length_c   1.000
_cell.angle_alpha   90.00
_cell.angle_beta   90.00
_cell.angle_gamma   90.00
#
_symmetry.space_group_name_H-M   'P 1'
#
loop_
_entity.id
_entity.type
_entity.pdbx_description
1 polymer ?
#
loop_
_entity_poly.entity_id
_entity_poly.type
_entity_poly.pdbx_seq_one_letter_code
_entity_poly.pdbx_strand_id
1 'polypeptide(L)'
;YRNRNSSGHIITIEDPIEYVHQHNKCIVTQREVGIDTESFEIALKNTRRQAPDVILIGEVRNRETMEHALAFAETGHLAISTLHANNANQALDRIQNFFPADARDQLWMDLSLNLKAMIAQQLIPTVDGQGRRAAIEILINTPLVSDIIRKGEVHALKELMERSTELGMQTFDQSLYQLYCDGVISYEHALSYADSQNNMRLMIKMGTQTGGQGRAAGLAIDREEDNQGQFFGRR
;
A
#
# COMPACT_ATOMS: atom_id res chain seq x y z
N TYR A 1 4.26 -13.28 2.63
CA TYR A 1 3.50 -14.21 1.79
C TYR A 1 4.37 -14.79 0.68
N ARG A 2 4.95 -13.97 -0.22
CA ARG A 2 5.77 -14.40 -1.37
C ARG A 2 6.87 -15.40 -0.97
N ASN A 3 7.64 -15.05 0.06
CA ASN A 3 8.75 -15.88 0.57
C ASN A 3 8.31 -17.26 1.09
N ARG A 4 7.05 -17.39 1.55
CA ARG A 4 6.51 -18.68 2.05
C ARG A 4 5.86 -19.52 0.93
N ASN A 5 5.33 -18.86 -0.13
CA ASN A 5 4.46 -19.53 -1.08
C ASN A 5 5.04 -19.69 -2.49
N SER A 6 6.10 -18.93 -2.83
CA SER A 6 6.73 -18.97 -4.15
C SER A 6 8.24 -19.01 -4.03
N SER A 7 8.90 -19.71 -4.94
CA SER A 7 10.37 -19.65 -5.10
C SER A 7 10.78 -18.40 -5.86
N GLY A 8 12.02 -17.98 -5.71
CA GLY A 8 12.61 -16.87 -6.43
C GLY A 8 13.59 -16.06 -5.58
N HIS A 9 13.98 -14.90 -6.09
CA HIS A 9 14.92 -13.98 -5.43
C HIS A 9 14.24 -12.65 -5.12
N ILE A 10 14.22 -12.30 -3.84
CA ILE A 10 13.72 -11.02 -3.33
C ILE A 10 14.94 -10.19 -2.94
N ILE A 11 15.07 -9.00 -3.50
CA ILE A 11 16.10 -8.04 -3.11
C ILE A 11 15.43 -6.85 -2.45
N THR A 12 15.93 -6.43 -1.31
CA THR A 12 15.52 -5.19 -0.65
C THR A 12 16.69 -4.21 -0.56
N ILE A 13 16.39 -2.93 -0.70
CA ILE A 13 17.33 -1.83 -0.50
C ILE A 13 16.66 -0.87 0.47
N GLU A 14 17.21 -0.72 1.66
CA GLU A 14 16.57 -0.09 2.81
C GLU A 14 17.52 0.93 3.47
N ASP A 15 16.96 1.88 4.19
CA ASP A 15 17.71 2.93 4.90
C ASP A 15 16.96 3.37 6.18
N PRO A 16 17.16 2.65 7.29
CA PRO A 16 17.89 1.37 7.50
C PRO A 16 17.01 0.12 7.24
N ILE A 17 17.56 -1.09 7.44
CA ILE A 17 16.80 -2.34 7.48
C ILE A 17 15.98 -2.37 8.78
N GLU A 18 14.65 -2.31 8.67
CA GLU A 18 13.73 -2.33 9.82
C GLU A 18 13.47 -3.76 10.34
N TYR A 19 13.49 -4.74 9.46
CA TYR A 19 13.19 -6.12 9.80
C TYR A 19 14.03 -7.10 8.97
N VAL A 20 14.71 -8.03 9.65
CA VAL A 20 15.53 -9.05 9.00
C VAL A 20 14.67 -10.24 8.57
N HIS A 21 14.63 -10.50 7.29
CA HIS A 21 13.88 -11.61 6.71
C HIS A 21 14.73 -12.89 6.62
N GLN A 22 14.17 -13.99 7.11
CA GLN A 22 14.77 -15.30 6.91
C GLN A 22 14.48 -15.81 5.49
N HIS A 23 15.44 -16.56 4.92
CA HIS A 23 15.18 -17.32 3.70
C HIS A 23 14.13 -18.41 3.98
N ASN A 24 13.21 -18.62 3.04
CA ASN A 24 12.28 -19.74 3.07
C ASN A 24 12.25 -20.38 1.68
N LYS A 25 11.19 -20.18 0.89
CA LYS A 25 11.18 -20.61 -0.51
C LYS A 25 11.92 -19.64 -1.43
N CYS A 26 12.03 -18.37 -1.03
CA CYS A 26 12.84 -17.37 -1.73
C CYS A 26 14.22 -17.22 -1.07
N ILE A 27 15.21 -16.85 -1.87
CA ILE A 27 16.41 -16.18 -1.39
C ILE A 27 16.03 -14.73 -1.12
N VAL A 28 16.35 -14.21 0.06
CA VAL A 28 16.12 -12.79 0.40
C VAL A 28 17.46 -12.13 0.63
N THR A 29 17.79 -11.16 -0.21
CA THR A 29 19.01 -10.35 -0.10
C THR A 29 18.61 -8.95 0.34
N GLN A 30 18.96 -8.57 1.56
CA GLN A 30 18.71 -7.20 2.09
C GLN A 30 20.01 -6.41 2.05
N ARG A 31 19.91 -5.15 1.65
CA ARG A 31 21.02 -4.21 1.59
C ARG A 31 20.67 -2.93 2.29
N GLU A 32 21.50 -2.53 3.22
CA GLU A 32 21.37 -1.28 3.94
C GLU A 32 22.24 -0.19 3.31
N VAL A 33 21.65 0.98 3.07
CA VAL A 33 22.39 2.14 2.57
C VAL A 33 23.33 2.63 3.66
N GLY A 34 24.57 2.92 3.29
CA GLY A 34 25.64 3.33 4.23
C GLY A 34 26.40 2.17 4.87
N ILE A 35 25.91 0.92 4.76
CA ILE A 35 26.58 -0.29 5.27
C ILE A 35 26.94 -1.23 4.10
N ASP A 36 25.95 -1.72 3.35
CA ASP A 36 26.13 -2.68 2.27
C ASP A 36 26.26 -2.01 0.90
N THR A 37 25.86 -0.77 0.78
CA THR A 37 25.90 0.05 -0.43
C THR A 37 26.02 1.53 -0.10
N GLU A 38 26.66 2.29 -0.97
CA GLU A 38 26.86 3.74 -0.75
C GLU A 38 25.56 4.55 -0.93
N SER A 39 24.66 4.11 -1.82
CA SER A 39 23.40 4.80 -2.11
C SER A 39 22.35 3.88 -2.71
N PHE A 40 21.09 4.34 -2.70
CA PHE A 40 20.00 3.68 -3.44
C PHE A 40 20.32 3.51 -4.91
N GLU A 41 20.88 4.53 -5.57
CA GLU A 41 21.20 4.52 -7.00
C GLU A 41 22.19 3.41 -7.35
N ILE A 42 23.31 3.34 -6.61
CA ILE A 42 24.35 2.31 -6.82
C ILE A 42 23.78 0.92 -6.60
N ALA A 43 23.00 0.73 -5.53
CA ALA A 43 22.37 -0.53 -5.25
C ALA A 43 21.39 -0.96 -6.36
N LEU A 44 20.50 -0.07 -6.80
CA LEU A 44 19.50 -0.34 -7.83
C LEU A 44 20.13 -0.64 -9.18
N LYS A 45 21.19 0.10 -9.57
CA LYS A 45 21.95 -0.17 -10.77
C LYS A 45 22.55 -1.57 -10.78
N ASN A 46 23.10 -2.01 -9.65
CA ASN A 46 23.72 -3.33 -9.52
C ASN A 46 22.68 -4.45 -9.41
N THR A 47 21.50 -4.17 -8.87
CA THR A 47 20.41 -5.14 -8.67
C THR A 47 19.92 -5.75 -9.99
N ARG A 48 19.91 -5.00 -11.09
CA ARG A 48 19.51 -5.50 -12.42
C ARG A 48 20.30 -6.72 -12.87
N ARG A 49 21.56 -6.87 -12.41
CA ARG A 49 22.45 -8.00 -12.78
C ARG A 49 22.27 -9.23 -11.89
N GLN A 50 21.42 -9.17 -10.88
CA GLN A 50 21.26 -10.22 -9.90
C GLN A 50 20.01 -11.07 -10.12
N ALA A 51 19.30 -10.86 -11.25
CA ALA A 51 18.08 -11.56 -11.65
C ALA A 51 17.05 -11.66 -10.50
N PRO A 52 16.60 -10.54 -9.90
CA PRO A 52 15.56 -10.57 -8.88
C PRO A 52 14.19 -10.84 -9.50
N ASP A 53 13.31 -11.51 -8.76
CA ASP A 53 11.89 -11.59 -9.10
C ASP A 53 11.10 -10.43 -8.47
N VAL A 54 11.52 -10.02 -7.28
CA VAL A 54 10.90 -8.95 -6.50
C VAL A 54 11.99 -8.00 -6.01
N ILE A 55 11.73 -6.72 -6.15
CA ILE A 55 12.59 -5.65 -5.65
C ILE A 55 11.77 -4.78 -4.71
N LEU A 56 12.23 -4.63 -3.46
CA LEU A 56 11.68 -3.68 -2.51
C LEU A 56 12.67 -2.51 -2.37
N ILE A 57 12.17 -1.33 -2.68
CA ILE A 57 12.89 -0.07 -2.50
C ILE A 57 12.30 0.56 -1.23
N GLY A 58 13.09 0.67 -0.17
CA GLY A 58 12.65 1.11 1.14
C GLY A 58 11.77 2.35 1.05
N GLU A 59 12.24 3.36 0.33
CA GLU A 59 11.42 4.51 -0.05
C GLU A 59 11.88 5.18 -1.36
N VAL A 60 10.92 5.83 -2.03
CA VAL A 60 11.19 6.71 -3.18
C VAL A 60 11.21 8.17 -2.69
N ARG A 61 12.39 8.79 -2.75
CA ARG A 61 12.60 10.18 -2.30
C ARG A 61 12.79 11.18 -3.45
N ASN A 62 13.17 10.70 -4.64
CA ASN A 62 13.55 11.54 -5.78
C ASN A 62 13.21 10.87 -7.12
N ARG A 63 13.45 11.64 -8.19
CA ARG A 63 13.25 11.21 -9.57
C ARG A 63 14.02 9.94 -9.91
N GLU A 64 15.31 9.88 -9.59
CA GLU A 64 16.20 8.79 -9.96
C GLU A 64 15.73 7.45 -9.40
N THR A 65 15.36 7.43 -8.12
CA THR A 65 14.81 6.23 -7.46
C THR A 65 13.49 5.80 -8.10
N MET A 66 12.62 6.78 -8.47
CA MET A 66 11.36 6.49 -9.15
C MET A 66 11.57 5.93 -10.56
N GLU A 67 12.50 6.49 -11.33
CA GLU A 67 12.88 5.99 -12.67
C GLU A 67 13.39 4.54 -12.58
N HIS A 68 14.18 4.20 -11.56
CA HIS A 68 14.61 2.83 -11.34
C HIS A 68 13.44 1.90 -11.03
N ALA A 69 12.49 2.32 -10.17
CA ALA A 69 11.31 1.52 -9.82
C ALA A 69 10.46 1.22 -11.07
N LEU A 70 10.22 2.23 -11.90
CA LEU A 70 9.49 2.10 -13.17
C LEU A 70 10.22 1.14 -14.13
N ALA A 71 11.53 1.33 -14.31
CA ALA A 71 12.32 0.50 -15.21
C ALA A 71 12.38 -0.99 -14.79
N PHE A 72 12.32 -1.28 -13.48
CA PHE A 72 12.15 -2.66 -13.01
C PHE A 72 10.76 -3.20 -13.35
N ALA A 73 9.70 -2.41 -13.12
CA ALA A 73 8.34 -2.81 -13.44
C ALA A 73 8.15 -3.07 -14.94
N GLU A 74 8.69 -2.22 -15.81
CA GLU A 74 8.67 -2.36 -17.28
C GLU A 74 9.37 -3.64 -17.76
N THR A 75 10.41 -4.05 -17.07
CA THR A 75 11.16 -5.28 -17.40
C THR A 75 10.60 -6.54 -16.75
N GLY A 76 9.38 -6.46 -16.16
CA GLY A 76 8.63 -7.61 -15.67
C GLY A 76 8.89 -7.99 -14.22
N HIS A 77 9.66 -7.20 -13.48
CA HIS A 77 9.89 -7.43 -12.04
C HIS A 77 8.74 -6.84 -11.21
N LEU A 78 8.45 -7.45 -10.08
CA LEU A 78 7.57 -6.82 -9.09
C LEU A 78 8.39 -5.80 -8.29
N ALA A 79 8.21 -4.52 -8.60
CA ALA A 79 8.79 -3.42 -7.83
C ALA A 79 7.81 -2.96 -6.75
N ILE A 80 8.26 -2.97 -5.50
CA ILE A 80 7.52 -2.50 -4.32
C ILE A 80 8.31 -1.35 -3.71
N SER A 81 7.63 -0.27 -3.37
CA SER A 81 8.28 0.86 -2.70
C SER A 81 7.33 1.58 -1.76
N THR A 82 7.86 2.41 -0.87
CA THR A 82 7.09 3.29 -0.03
C THR A 82 7.25 4.75 -0.44
N LEU A 83 6.26 5.55 -0.11
CA LEU A 83 6.21 6.99 -0.29
C LEU A 83 5.66 7.66 0.96
N HIS A 84 6.22 8.78 1.36
CA HIS A 84 5.66 9.60 2.43
C HIS A 84 4.47 10.43 1.92
N ALA A 85 3.32 9.79 1.80
CA ALA A 85 2.05 10.39 1.38
C ALA A 85 0.91 9.82 2.21
N ASN A 86 -0.14 10.61 2.43
CA ASN A 86 -1.26 10.21 3.29
C ASN A 86 -2.29 9.35 2.55
N ASN A 87 -2.40 9.48 1.23
CA ASN A 87 -3.34 8.74 0.39
C ASN A 87 -2.81 8.58 -1.04
N ALA A 88 -3.52 7.84 -1.88
CA ALA A 88 -3.11 7.55 -3.25
C ALA A 88 -3.00 8.81 -4.13
N ASN A 89 -3.93 9.77 -4.00
CA ASN A 89 -3.88 11.02 -4.76
C ASN A 89 -2.62 11.83 -4.41
N GLN A 90 -2.35 12.01 -3.10
CA GLN A 90 -1.14 12.71 -2.65
C GLN A 90 0.15 11.97 -3.05
N ALA A 91 0.12 10.63 -3.09
CA ALA A 91 1.25 9.85 -3.57
C ALA A 91 1.54 10.12 -5.06
N LEU A 92 0.51 10.16 -5.90
CA LEU A 92 0.64 10.48 -7.32
C LEU A 92 1.10 11.93 -7.55
N ASP A 93 0.54 12.89 -6.81
CA ASP A 93 0.98 14.29 -6.84
C ASP A 93 2.47 14.42 -6.43
N ARG A 94 2.88 13.69 -5.39
CA ARG A 94 4.27 13.68 -4.95
C ARG A 94 5.20 13.08 -6.00
N ILE A 95 4.81 11.98 -6.63
CA ILE A 95 5.57 11.37 -7.73
C ILE A 95 5.72 12.37 -8.89
N GLN A 96 4.62 13.01 -9.29
CA GLN A 96 4.65 14.03 -10.35
C GLN A 96 5.64 15.16 -10.04
N ASN A 97 5.73 15.57 -8.77
CA ASN A 97 6.61 16.66 -8.34
C ASN A 97 8.11 16.29 -8.37
N PHE A 98 8.47 15.02 -8.46
CA PHE A 98 9.85 14.61 -8.71
C PHE A 98 10.30 14.89 -10.15
N PHE A 99 9.36 15.07 -11.08
CA PHE A 99 9.65 15.20 -12.49
C PHE A 99 9.41 16.63 -13.01
N PRO A 100 10.30 17.14 -13.87
CA PRO A 100 10.09 18.42 -14.52
C PRO A 100 8.89 18.33 -15.50
N ALA A 101 8.33 19.47 -15.84
CA ALA A 101 7.07 19.54 -16.59
C ALA A 101 7.11 18.80 -17.96
N ASP A 102 8.24 18.83 -18.63
CA ASP A 102 8.48 18.19 -19.92
C ASP A 102 8.57 16.64 -19.84
N ALA A 103 8.79 16.07 -18.66
CA ALA A 103 8.85 14.62 -18.44
C ALA A 103 7.55 14.03 -17.85
N ARG A 104 6.56 14.84 -17.54
CA ARG A 104 5.34 14.38 -16.85
C ARG A 104 4.43 13.53 -17.70
N ASP A 105 4.32 13.82 -18.99
CA ASP A 105 3.49 13.03 -19.91
C ASP A 105 4.01 11.59 -20.02
N GLN A 106 5.33 11.43 -20.10
CA GLN A 106 5.95 10.10 -20.09
C GLN A 106 5.75 9.40 -18.74
N LEU A 107 5.92 10.10 -17.63
CA LEU A 107 5.67 9.57 -16.30
C LEU A 107 4.24 9.02 -16.16
N TRP A 108 3.22 9.78 -16.60
CA TRP A 108 1.83 9.33 -16.53
C TRP A 108 1.58 8.10 -17.41
N MET A 109 2.20 8.06 -18.58
CA MET A 109 2.13 6.88 -19.44
C MET A 109 2.73 5.66 -18.74
N ASP A 110 3.94 5.77 -18.18
CA ASP A 110 4.66 4.67 -17.53
C ASP A 110 3.91 4.18 -16.29
N LEU A 111 3.40 5.10 -15.45
CA LEU A 111 2.56 4.75 -14.30
C LEU A 111 1.27 4.06 -14.71
N SER A 112 0.59 4.54 -15.74
CA SER A 112 -0.67 3.96 -16.21
C SER A 112 -0.53 2.49 -16.64
N LEU A 113 0.62 2.14 -17.20
CA LEU A 113 0.92 0.78 -17.68
C LEU A 113 1.47 -0.15 -16.59
N ASN A 114 2.31 0.39 -15.72
CA ASN A 114 3.12 -0.43 -14.81
C ASN A 114 2.61 -0.47 -13.38
N LEU A 115 1.88 0.54 -12.90
CA LEU A 115 1.29 0.53 -11.57
C LEU A 115 0.37 -0.68 -11.41
N LYS A 116 0.43 -1.34 -10.26
CA LYS A 116 -0.50 -2.43 -9.91
C LYS A 116 -1.49 -2.00 -8.84
N ALA A 117 -0.99 -1.41 -7.77
CA ALA A 117 -1.82 -0.92 -6.68
C ALA A 117 -1.08 0.17 -5.90
N MET A 118 -1.84 1.02 -5.22
CA MET A 118 -1.37 1.89 -4.14
C MET A 118 -2.13 1.54 -2.87
N ILE A 119 -1.39 1.41 -1.77
CA ILE A 119 -1.96 1.11 -0.46
C ILE A 119 -1.46 2.17 0.49
N ALA A 120 -2.38 2.91 1.10
CA ALA A 120 -2.06 3.86 2.14
C ALA A 120 -2.61 3.40 3.48
N GLN A 121 -1.96 3.76 4.58
CA GLN A 121 -2.27 3.28 5.91
C GLN A 121 -2.18 4.41 6.93
N GLN A 122 -3.17 4.46 7.83
CA GLN A 122 -3.15 5.30 9.03
C GLN A 122 -3.44 4.45 10.26
N LEU A 123 -2.74 4.72 11.36
CA LEU A 123 -2.97 4.03 12.64
C LEU A 123 -3.88 4.86 13.52
N ILE A 124 -5.08 4.35 13.76
CA ILE A 124 -6.14 5.01 14.53
C ILE A 124 -6.18 4.44 15.94
N PRO A 125 -6.18 5.27 17.01
CA PRO A 125 -6.32 4.78 18.38
C PRO A 125 -7.65 4.04 18.58
N THR A 126 -7.61 2.91 19.30
CA THR A 126 -8.81 2.14 19.67
C THR A 126 -9.59 2.81 20.80
N VAL A 127 -10.89 2.51 20.90
CA VAL A 127 -11.79 3.08 21.94
C VAL A 127 -11.29 2.78 23.36
N ASP A 128 -10.70 1.60 23.58
CA ASP A 128 -10.14 1.19 24.87
C ASP A 128 -8.80 1.86 25.21
N GLY A 129 -8.23 2.62 24.28
CA GLY A 129 -6.93 3.29 24.43
C GLY A 129 -5.73 2.35 24.57
N GLN A 130 -5.92 1.02 24.40
CA GLN A 130 -4.87 0.04 24.61
C GLN A 130 -4.02 -0.22 23.35
N GLY A 131 -4.46 0.29 22.18
CA GLY A 131 -3.77 0.03 20.93
C GLY A 131 -4.19 0.94 19.80
N ARG A 132 -3.82 0.51 18.59
CA ARG A 132 -4.18 1.17 17.34
C ARG A 132 -4.68 0.15 16.34
N ARG A 133 -5.55 0.59 15.45
CA ARG A 133 -6.00 -0.17 14.28
C ARG A 133 -5.63 0.57 13.00
N ALA A 134 -5.25 -0.19 11.99
CA ALA A 134 -4.96 0.38 10.69
C ALA A 134 -6.28 0.67 9.95
N ALA A 135 -6.48 1.93 9.59
CA ALA A 135 -7.36 2.30 8.49
C ALA A 135 -6.54 2.21 7.20
N ILE A 136 -7.11 1.63 6.15
CA ILE A 136 -6.38 1.33 4.91
C ILE A 136 -7.15 1.86 3.72
N GLU A 137 -6.44 2.57 2.85
CA GLU A 137 -6.90 2.93 1.51
C GLU A 137 -6.25 2.02 0.48
N ILE A 138 -7.03 1.55 -0.51
CA ILE A 138 -6.57 0.64 -1.56
C ILE A 138 -7.04 1.15 -2.91
N LEU A 139 -6.10 1.51 -3.77
CA LEU A 139 -6.30 1.78 -5.19
C LEU A 139 -5.72 0.61 -6.00
N ILE A 140 -6.52 0.02 -6.87
CA ILE A 140 -6.08 -1.05 -7.79
C ILE A 140 -6.08 -0.48 -9.21
N ASN A 141 -5.00 -0.70 -9.95
CA ASN A 141 -4.89 -0.20 -11.32
C ASN A 141 -5.75 -1.05 -12.29
N THR A 142 -7.02 -0.73 -12.36
CA THR A 142 -7.96 -1.24 -13.38
C THR A 142 -7.80 -0.46 -14.69
N PRO A 143 -8.36 -0.92 -15.83
CA PRO A 143 -8.30 -0.17 -17.09
C PRO A 143 -8.81 1.26 -16.98
N LEU A 144 -9.84 1.51 -16.16
CA LEU A 144 -10.38 2.86 -15.96
C LEU A 144 -9.44 3.72 -15.11
N VAL A 145 -8.83 3.16 -14.05
CA VAL A 145 -7.79 3.84 -13.26
C VAL A 145 -6.59 4.18 -14.14
N SER A 146 -6.15 3.22 -14.97
CA SER A 146 -5.05 3.43 -15.93
C SER A 146 -5.33 4.60 -16.88
N ASP A 147 -6.56 4.73 -17.40
CA ASP A 147 -6.94 5.83 -18.30
C ASP A 147 -6.93 7.19 -17.57
N ILE A 148 -7.42 7.24 -16.33
CA ILE A 148 -7.39 8.44 -15.48
C ILE A 148 -5.94 8.86 -15.18
N ILE A 149 -5.08 7.91 -14.80
CA ILE A 149 -3.65 8.18 -14.52
C ILE A 149 -2.96 8.70 -15.79
N ARG A 150 -3.20 8.05 -16.94
CA ARG A 150 -2.60 8.44 -18.21
C ARG A 150 -2.93 9.89 -18.61
N LYS A 151 -4.13 10.37 -18.24
CA LYS A 151 -4.57 11.74 -18.47
C LYS A 151 -4.08 12.73 -17.41
N GLY A 152 -3.49 12.25 -16.32
CA GLY A 152 -3.12 13.07 -15.17
C GLY A 152 -4.31 13.58 -14.34
N GLU A 153 -5.50 13.00 -14.51
CA GLU A 153 -6.75 13.41 -13.85
C GLU A 153 -6.88 12.75 -12.46
N VAL A 154 -5.81 12.75 -11.68
CA VAL A 154 -5.72 11.99 -10.41
C VAL A 154 -6.81 12.33 -9.39
N HIS A 155 -7.39 13.56 -9.46
CA HIS A 155 -8.48 13.99 -8.59
C HIS A 155 -9.77 13.17 -8.77
N ALA A 156 -9.96 12.51 -9.93
CA ALA A 156 -11.12 11.66 -10.19
C ALA A 156 -11.01 10.26 -9.56
N LEU A 157 -9.83 9.86 -9.10
CA LEU A 157 -9.59 8.51 -8.58
C LEU A 157 -10.41 8.22 -7.32
N LYS A 158 -10.56 9.19 -6.41
CA LYS A 158 -11.29 8.98 -5.15
C LYS A 158 -12.75 8.59 -5.40
N GLU A 159 -13.44 9.29 -6.27
CA GLU A 159 -14.84 8.98 -6.64
C GLU A 159 -14.95 7.60 -7.30
N LEU A 160 -13.98 7.24 -8.14
CA LEU A 160 -13.93 5.91 -8.74
C LEU A 160 -13.72 4.81 -7.69
N MET A 161 -12.80 5.01 -6.75
CA MET A 161 -12.54 4.05 -5.67
C MET A 161 -13.78 3.81 -4.80
N GLU A 162 -14.50 4.88 -4.45
CA GLU A 162 -15.74 4.80 -3.67
C GLU A 162 -16.79 3.89 -4.31
N ARG A 163 -16.85 3.87 -5.65
CA ARG A 163 -17.82 3.09 -6.44
C ARG A 163 -17.33 1.71 -6.87
N SER A 164 -16.06 1.37 -6.62
CA SER A 164 -15.42 0.15 -7.11
C SER A 164 -15.00 -0.81 -6.00
N THR A 165 -15.79 -0.86 -4.93
CA THR A 165 -15.52 -1.74 -3.77
C THR A 165 -15.56 -3.22 -4.11
N GLU A 166 -16.38 -3.63 -5.09
CA GLU A 166 -16.46 -5.00 -5.61
C GLU A 166 -15.16 -5.47 -6.28
N LEU A 167 -14.31 -4.52 -6.70
CA LEU A 167 -12.98 -4.80 -7.26
C LEU A 167 -11.88 -4.83 -6.20
N GLY A 168 -12.25 -4.66 -4.92
CA GLY A 168 -11.31 -4.62 -3.81
C GLY A 168 -10.71 -3.24 -3.54
N MET A 169 -11.20 -2.18 -4.18
CA MET A 169 -10.81 -0.80 -3.85
C MET A 169 -11.51 -0.32 -2.58
N GLN A 170 -10.85 0.56 -1.85
CA GLN A 170 -11.37 1.11 -0.60
C GLN A 170 -10.77 2.48 -0.34
N THR A 171 -11.59 3.46 0.04
CA THR A 171 -11.12 4.76 0.51
C THR A 171 -10.86 4.75 2.02
N PHE A 172 -10.10 5.71 2.53
CA PHE A 172 -9.94 5.88 3.98
C PHE A 172 -11.26 6.08 4.70
N ASP A 173 -12.16 6.90 4.15
CA ASP A 173 -13.46 7.17 4.77
C ASP A 173 -14.29 5.89 4.92
N GLN A 174 -14.27 4.99 3.92
CA GLN A 174 -14.93 3.68 4.00
C GLN A 174 -14.28 2.79 5.05
N SER A 175 -12.95 2.76 5.13
CA SER A 175 -12.22 1.98 6.14
C SER A 175 -12.51 2.48 7.56
N LEU A 176 -12.48 3.79 7.77
CA LEU A 176 -12.80 4.42 9.06
C LEU A 176 -14.25 4.19 9.47
N TYR A 177 -15.19 4.29 8.53
CA TYR A 177 -16.59 4.00 8.78
C TYR A 177 -16.81 2.55 9.25
N GLN A 178 -16.14 1.59 8.60
CA GLN A 178 -16.21 0.19 9.00
C GLN A 178 -15.64 -0.02 10.43
N LEU A 179 -14.47 0.56 10.74
CA LEU A 179 -13.87 0.48 12.07
C LEU A 179 -14.78 1.10 13.15
N TYR A 180 -15.50 2.17 12.81
CA TYR A 180 -16.49 2.78 13.70
C TYR A 180 -17.71 1.87 13.89
N CYS A 181 -18.28 1.29 12.83
CA CYS A 181 -19.40 0.36 12.90
C CYS A 181 -19.06 -0.90 13.72
N ASP A 182 -17.82 -1.37 13.64
CA ASP A 182 -17.31 -2.51 14.41
C ASP A 182 -17.02 -2.14 15.89
N GLY A 183 -17.22 -0.88 16.27
CA GLY A 183 -16.96 -0.39 17.65
C GLY A 183 -15.48 -0.33 18.03
N VAL A 184 -14.57 -0.39 17.04
CA VAL A 184 -13.11 -0.42 17.25
C VAL A 184 -12.57 0.97 17.52
N ILE A 185 -13.09 2.00 16.83
CA ILE A 185 -12.71 3.41 16.99
C ILE A 185 -13.91 4.25 17.42
N SER A 186 -13.65 5.39 18.06
CA SER A 186 -14.70 6.30 18.50
C SER A 186 -15.24 7.15 17.34
N TYR A 187 -16.42 7.75 17.54
CA TYR A 187 -17.00 8.73 16.62
C TYR A 187 -16.05 9.90 16.35
N GLU A 188 -15.43 10.42 17.41
CA GLU A 188 -14.47 11.53 17.33
C GLU A 188 -13.26 11.16 16.48
N HIS A 189 -12.73 9.94 16.67
CA HIS A 189 -11.62 9.44 15.85
C HIS A 189 -12.06 9.25 14.39
N ALA A 190 -13.22 8.65 14.13
CA ALA A 190 -13.74 8.50 12.76
C ALA A 190 -13.83 9.85 12.05
N LEU A 191 -14.26 10.92 12.72
CA LEU A 191 -14.34 12.26 12.13
C LEU A 191 -12.98 12.94 11.96
N SER A 192 -12.10 12.83 12.98
CA SER A 192 -10.82 13.57 12.99
C SER A 192 -9.82 13.02 11.97
N TYR A 193 -9.90 11.73 11.67
CA TYR A 193 -9.02 11.06 10.71
C TYR A 193 -9.62 10.96 9.29
N ALA A 194 -10.91 11.31 9.11
CA ALA A 194 -11.57 11.26 7.80
C ALA A 194 -11.01 12.32 6.85
N ASP A 195 -10.89 11.95 5.58
CA ASP A 195 -10.58 12.89 4.50
C ASP A 195 -11.68 13.96 4.36
N SER A 196 -12.94 13.54 4.55
CA SER A 196 -14.10 14.43 4.56
C SER A 196 -14.98 14.19 5.78
N GLN A 197 -14.87 15.06 6.79
CA GLN A 197 -15.72 14.97 7.98
C GLN A 197 -17.23 15.05 7.64
N ASN A 198 -17.60 15.81 6.61
CA ASN A 198 -19.01 15.94 6.20
C ASN A 198 -19.52 14.62 5.60
N ASN A 199 -18.74 13.99 4.72
CA ASN A 199 -19.08 12.68 4.15
C ASN A 199 -19.15 11.63 5.26
N MET A 200 -18.20 11.62 6.20
CA MET A 200 -18.21 10.69 7.33
C MET A 200 -19.48 10.86 8.18
N ARG A 201 -19.86 12.09 8.53
CA ARG A 201 -21.12 12.34 9.26
C ARG A 201 -22.34 11.86 8.49
N LEU A 202 -22.36 12.03 7.18
CA LEU A 202 -23.45 11.55 6.32
C LEU A 202 -23.51 10.03 6.32
N MET A 203 -22.39 9.34 6.12
CA MET A 203 -22.30 7.88 6.14
C MET A 203 -22.82 7.32 7.48
N ILE A 204 -22.41 7.89 8.61
CA ILE A 204 -22.85 7.48 9.95
C ILE A 204 -24.36 7.69 10.13
N LYS A 205 -24.90 8.85 9.72
CA LYS A 205 -26.34 9.14 9.79
C LYS A 205 -27.16 8.17 8.92
N MET A 206 -26.73 7.90 7.71
CA MET A 206 -27.42 6.97 6.80
C MET A 206 -27.37 5.54 7.34
N GLY A 207 -26.22 5.10 7.84
CA GLY A 207 -26.05 3.77 8.44
C GLY A 207 -26.90 3.55 9.69
N THR A 208 -27.12 4.58 10.51
CA THR A 208 -28.02 4.51 11.67
C THR A 208 -29.50 4.48 11.30
N GLN A 209 -29.89 5.03 10.13
CA GLN A 209 -31.27 4.97 9.63
C GLN A 209 -31.62 3.64 8.96
N THR A 210 -30.64 2.90 8.45
CA THR A 210 -30.80 1.58 7.85
C THR A 210 -30.60 0.42 8.84
N GLY A 211 -30.65 0.70 10.14
CA GLY A 211 -30.44 -0.27 11.24
C GLY A 211 -31.40 -1.46 11.21
N GLY A 212 -31.13 -2.40 10.36
CA GLY A 212 -31.81 -3.67 10.19
C GLY A 212 -31.41 -4.32 8.88
N GLN A 213 -30.42 -5.21 8.94
CA GLN A 213 -29.99 -6.11 7.86
C GLN A 213 -29.11 -5.48 6.76
N GLY A 214 -27.82 -5.64 6.93
CA GLY A 214 -26.83 -5.45 5.89
C GLY A 214 -25.46 -5.91 6.35
N ARG A 215 -25.26 -7.22 6.47
CA ARG A 215 -23.90 -7.78 6.52
C ARG A 215 -23.25 -7.42 5.19
N ALA A 216 -22.40 -6.40 5.20
CA ALA A 216 -21.45 -6.20 4.13
C ALA A 216 -20.62 -7.49 4.03
N ALA A 217 -20.64 -8.12 2.85
CA ALA A 217 -19.75 -9.22 2.54
C ALA A 217 -18.32 -8.64 2.47
N GLY A 218 -17.70 -8.50 3.63
CA GLY A 218 -16.30 -8.15 3.75
C GLY A 218 -15.47 -9.36 3.33
N LEU A 219 -14.44 -9.13 2.57
CA LEU A 219 -13.36 -10.07 2.31
C LEU A 219 -12.95 -10.72 3.64
N ALA A 220 -13.27 -12.00 3.80
CA ALA A 220 -12.77 -12.82 4.88
C ALA A 220 -11.28 -13.03 4.60
N ILE A 221 -10.44 -12.30 5.31
CA ILE A 221 -9.03 -12.67 5.44
C ILE A 221 -9.04 -13.93 6.30
N ASP A 222 -8.68 -15.07 5.72
CA ASP A 222 -8.47 -16.32 6.45
C ASP A 222 -7.49 -16.03 7.61
N ARG A 223 -8.03 -16.04 8.81
CA ARG A 223 -7.23 -16.12 10.02
C ARG A 223 -6.80 -17.58 10.16
N GLU A 224 -5.63 -17.91 9.66
CA GLU A 224 -4.95 -19.12 10.11
C GLU A 224 -4.65 -18.92 11.61
N GLU A 225 -5.35 -19.69 12.43
CA GLU A 225 -5.09 -19.82 13.85
C GLU A 225 -3.69 -20.38 14.03
N ASP A 226 -2.81 -19.60 14.64
CA ASP A 226 -1.53 -20.06 15.18
C ASP A 226 -1.80 -21.11 16.29
N ASN A 227 -1.91 -22.36 15.89
CA ASN A 227 -1.96 -23.50 16.81
C ASN A 227 -0.53 -23.88 17.20
N GLN A 228 0.12 -23.05 18.02
CA GLN A 228 1.29 -23.44 18.80
C GLN A 228 0.85 -23.86 20.20
N GLY A 229 0.35 -25.06 20.30
CA GLY A 229 0.03 -25.74 21.53
C GLY A 229 0.74 -27.08 21.66
N GLN A 230 1.69 -27.12 22.57
CA GLN A 230 2.10 -28.32 23.32
C GLN A 230 2.92 -29.41 22.61
N PHE A 231 4.22 -29.36 22.81
CA PHE A 231 5.00 -30.58 23.09
C PHE A 231 6.00 -30.30 24.23
N PHE A 232 5.52 -30.40 25.48
CA PHE A 232 6.33 -30.80 26.61
C PHE A 232 5.70 -32.06 27.18
N GLY A 233 6.39 -33.19 27.09
CA GLY A 233 6.01 -34.48 27.65
C GLY A 233 7.08 -35.52 27.62
N ARG A 234 7.94 -35.52 28.65
CA ARG A 234 8.54 -36.66 29.34
C ARG A 234 9.14 -37.81 28.50
N ARG A 235 10.45 -37.98 28.43
CA ARG A 235 11.28 -38.92 29.19
C ARG A 235 12.75 -38.71 28.82
#